data_010b170ca6a07a3416e56df1fcd8e6e0
#
_entry.id   010b170ca6a07a3416e56df1fcd8e6e0
#
_cell.length_a   1.000
_cell.length_b   1.000
_cell.length_c   1.000
_cell.angle_alpha   90.00
_cell.angle_beta   90.00
_cell.angle_gamma   90.00
#
_symmetry.space_group_name_H-M   'P 1'
#
loop_
_entity.id
_entity.type
_entity.pdbx_description
1 polymer ?
#
loop_
_entity_poly.entity_id
_entity_poly.type
_entity_poly.pdbx_seq_one_letter_code
_entity_poly.pdbx_strand_id
1 'polypeptide(L)'
;MSVLGIDQITYGAADLPRCRQFFLDWGLSLVEEAPQELVFESLNGCRVVVAHSDKPGLPAGVEPDPTLREVVWGVDTPESLALYRGRLQNQPGFVDADGRVGCTDPNGLAIRLQITKKRAVQIESALVNTWSDRPRRNQRSPAYDRATPVEVGHVVFFVTDLQATGAFYTENLGFVVSDSYPQRGLFLRCAPEGGHHDLFLLQPPEPRRGLNHVAFTVRDVHEVVGGGMHMSRSGWSTELGPGRHPISSAMFWYFESPAGALVEYYTDEDELTADWQPREFTPGPTVFAEWAIKGGIDGNTRRQVNAGAPSGKFMTDKPKPPIE
;
A
#
# COMPACT_ATOMS: atom_id res chain seq x y z
N MET A 1 12.79 21.06 -1.86
CA MET A 1 11.59 21.08 -1.00
C MET A 1 10.65 20.01 -1.51
N SER A 2 10.64 18.85 -0.87
CA SER A 2 9.85 17.74 -1.34
C SER A 2 9.20 16.97 -0.19
N VAL A 3 8.05 16.40 -0.46
CA VAL A 3 7.51 15.30 0.30
C VAL A 3 8.33 14.06 -0.07
N LEU A 4 8.65 13.23 0.92
CA LEU A 4 9.54 12.06 0.79
C LEU A 4 8.77 10.72 0.96
N GLY A 5 7.46 10.75 0.76
CA GLY A 5 6.60 9.59 0.96
C GLY A 5 5.91 9.57 2.32
N ILE A 6 5.29 8.44 2.64
CA ILE A 6 4.50 8.24 3.85
C ILE A 6 5.40 7.92 5.04
N ASP A 7 5.29 8.69 6.12
CA ASP A 7 6.00 8.44 7.39
C ASP A 7 5.15 7.64 8.39
N GLN A 8 3.83 7.86 8.38
CA GLN A 8 2.90 7.18 9.27
C GLN A 8 1.50 7.11 8.68
N ILE A 9 0.82 6.03 8.99
CA ILE A 9 -0.63 5.90 8.82
C ILE A 9 -1.29 5.56 10.16
N THR A 10 -2.53 6.00 10.36
CA THR A 10 -3.30 5.72 11.58
C THR A 10 -4.64 5.14 11.23
N TYR A 11 -4.92 3.94 11.69
CA TYR A 11 -6.23 3.28 11.60
C TYR A 11 -7.04 3.49 12.88
N GLY A 12 -8.38 3.55 12.73
CA GLY A 12 -9.33 3.34 13.80
C GLY A 12 -9.92 1.94 13.70
N ALA A 13 -9.87 1.15 14.77
CA ALA A 13 -10.43 -0.19 14.81
C ALA A 13 -10.91 -0.58 16.22
N ALA A 14 -11.97 -1.38 16.32
CA ALA A 14 -12.47 -1.84 17.61
C ALA A 14 -11.74 -3.10 18.13
N ASP A 15 -11.29 -3.99 17.23
CA ASP A 15 -10.62 -5.25 17.58
C ASP A 15 -9.10 -5.12 17.48
N LEU A 16 -8.50 -4.44 18.47
CA LEU A 16 -7.05 -4.29 18.54
C LEU A 16 -6.29 -5.63 18.63
N PRO A 17 -6.72 -6.64 19.39
CA PRO A 17 -6.06 -7.95 19.42
C PRO A 17 -5.95 -8.61 18.04
N ARG A 18 -7.02 -8.57 17.24
CA ARG A 18 -7.03 -9.12 15.89
C ARG A 18 -6.12 -8.33 14.95
N CYS A 19 -6.14 -6.98 15.03
CA CYS A 19 -5.22 -6.13 14.28
C CYS A 19 -3.77 -6.38 14.67
N ARG A 20 -3.49 -6.59 15.98
CA ARG A 20 -2.16 -6.93 16.48
C ARG A 20 -1.62 -8.20 15.82
N GLN A 21 -2.40 -9.27 15.83
CA GLN A 21 -1.99 -10.53 15.22
C GLN A 21 -1.78 -10.36 13.71
N PHE A 22 -2.68 -9.66 13.04
CA PHE A 22 -2.59 -9.41 11.61
C PHE A 22 -1.28 -8.70 11.22
N PHE A 23 -0.97 -7.56 11.84
CA PHE A 23 0.23 -6.79 11.49
C PHE A 23 1.54 -7.46 11.92
N LEU A 24 1.52 -8.31 12.95
CA LEU A 24 2.64 -9.18 13.27
C LEU A 24 2.84 -10.24 12.18
N ASP A 25 1.79 -10.92 11.72
CA ASP A 25 1.86 -11.88 10.63
C ASP A 25 2.23 -11.20 9.30
N TRP A 26 1.77 -9.95 9.10
CA TRP A 26 2.13 -9.08 7.97
C TRP A 26 3.64 -8.77 7.92
N GLY A 27 4.34 -8.91 9.03
CA GLY A 27 5.79 -8.76 9.11
C GLY A 27 6.26 -7.42 9.67
N LEU A 28 5.36 -6.62 10.23
CA LEU A 28 5.73 -5.39 10.94
C LEU A 28 6.23 -5.70 12.35
N SER A 29 7.07 -4.81 12.88
CA SER A 29 7.57 -4.88 14.25
C SER A 29 6.68 -4.07 15.17
N LEU A 30 6.10 -4.70 16.22
CA LEU A 30 5.38 -3.97 17.27
C LEU A 30 6.39 -3.23 18.14
N VAL A 31 6.30 -1.90 18.19
CA VAL A 31 7.26 -1.04 18.92
C VAL A 31 6.64 -0.37 20.14
N GLU A 32 5.33 -0.11 20.14
CA GLU A 32 4.61 0.44 21.27
C GLU A 32 3.25 -0.29 21.40
N GLU A 33 2.86 -0.61 22.63
CA GLU A 33 1.58 -1.24 22.95
C GLU A 33 0.96 -0.57 24.17
N ALA A 34 -0.23 0.00 23.99
CA ALA A 34 -1.02 0.64 25.04
C ALA A 34 -2.46 0.13 25.00
N PRO A 35 -3.28 0.33 26.03
CA PRO A 35 -4.65 -0.21 26.08
C PRO A 35 -5.55 0.21 24.90
N GLN A 36 -5.28 1.38 24.30
CA GLN A 36 -6.08 1.91 23.19
C GLN A 36 -5.27 2.15 21.92
N GLU A 37 -4.04 1.66 21.84
CA GLU A 37 -3.19 1.92 20.68
C GLU A 37 -2.07 0.92 20.54
N LEU A 38 -1.82 0.52 19.30
CA LEU A 38 -0.71 -0.30 18.88
C LEU A 38 0.10 0.50 17.86
N VAL A 39 1.42 0.50 18.00
CA VAL A 39 2.32 1.13 17.02
C VAL A 39 3.26 0.09 16.47
N PHE A 40 3.23 -0.06 15.16
CA PHE A 40 4.13 -0.93 14.43
C PHE A 40 5.08 -0.09 13.58
N GLU A 41 6.24 -0.65 13.27
CA GLU A 41 7.20 -0.08 12.32
C GLU A 41 7.57 -1.08 11.21
N SER A 42 7.72 -0.54 10.01
CA SER A 42 8.42 -1.19 8.91
C SER A 42 9.93 -1.04 9.04
N LEU A 43 10.71 -1.65 8.13
CA LEU A 43 12.17 -1.61 8.20
C LEU A 43 12.75 -0.19 8.16
N ASN A 44 12.19 0.70 7.34
CA ASN A 44 12.65 2.09 7.26
C ASN A 44 12.12 3.00 8.38
N GLY A 45 11.32 2.46 9.30
CA GLY A 45 10.75 3.22 10.42
C GLY A 45 9.43 3.93 10.09
N CYS A 46 8.82 3.65 8.94
CA CYS A 46 7.45 4.08 8.67
C CYS A 46 6.50 3.42 9.68
N ARG A 47 5.62 4.20 10.29
CA ARG A 47 4.75 3.75 11.38
C ARG A 47 3.35 3.38 10.89
N VAL A 48 2.84 2.29 11.42
CA VAL A 48 1.44 1.88 11.31
C VAL A 48 0.83 1.92 12.71
N VAL A 49 -0.01 2.90 12.95
CA VAL A 49 -0.72 3.07 14.22
C VAL A 49 -2.12 2.47 14.08
N VAL A 50 -2.51 1.62 15.02
CA VAL A 50 -3.89 1.13 15.13
C VAL A 50 -4.44 1.61 16.47
N ALA A 51 -5.31 2.60 16.42
CA ALA A 51 -5.96 3.16 17.59
C ALA A 51 -7.37 2.57 17.78
N HIS A 52 -7.79 2.37 19.02
CA HIS A 52 -9.18 2.01 19.29
C HIS A 52 -10.11 3.10 18.77
N SER A 53 -11.22 2.73 18.14
CA SER A 53 -12.17 3.65 17.51
C SER A 53 -12.67 4.76 18.45
N ASP A 54 -12.76 4.46 19.74
CA ASP A 54 -13.21 5.40 20.77
C ASP A 54 -12.06 6.20 21.43
N LYS A 55 -10.83 6.06 20.93
CA LYS A 55 -9.69 6.79 21.50
C LYS A 55 -9.89 8.30 21.33
N PRO A 56 -9.84 9.09 22.43
CA PRO A 56 -9.95 10.53 22.35
C PRO A 56 -8.88 11.15 21.45
N GLY A 57 -9.26 12.11 20.63
CA GLY A 57 -8.33 12.83 19.73
C GLY A 57 -8.01 12.10 18.44
N LEU A 58 -8.55 10.91 18.21
CA LEU A 58 -8.44 10.24 16.91
C LEU A 58 -9.19 11.07 15.84
N PRO A 59 -8.57 11.38 14.69
CA PRO A 59 -9.26 12.08 13.61
C PRO A 59 -10.52 11.34 13.14
N ALA A 60 -11.50 12.09 12.64
CA ALA A 60 -12.70 11.49 12.06
C ALA A 60 -12.36 10.64 10.84
N GLY A 61 -13.03 9.49 10.69
CA GLY A 61 -12.91 8.67 9.48
C GLY A 61 -13.71 9.26 8.31
N VAL A 62 -13.26 9.03 7.10
CA VAL A 62 -14.03 9.35 5.90
C VAL A 62 -15.19 8.38 5.67
N GLU A 63 -15.17 7.26 6.36
CA GLU A 63 -16.18 6.20 6.39
C GLU A 63 -16.24 5.57 7.79
N PRO A 64 -17.23 4.71 8.11
CA PRO A 64 -17.29 4.00 9.39
C PRO A 64 -16.07 3.08 9.62
N ASP A 65 -15.69 2.90 10.89
CA ASP A 65 -14.63 1.96 11.29
C ASP A 65 -14.98 0.49 10.99
N PRO A 66 -13.97 -0.35 10.76
CA PRO A 66 -12.55 -0.03 10.76
C PRO A 66 -12.11 0.67 9.47
N THR A 67 -11.32 1.74 9.60
CA THR A 67 -10.81 2.49 8.45
C THR A 67 -9.56 3.30 8.78
N LEU A 68 -8.90 3.83 7.73
CA LEU A 68 -7.80 4.77 7.89
C LEU A 68 -8.33 6.15 8.33
N ARG A 69 -7.68 6.73 9.33
CA ARG A 69 -8.06 8.01 9.94
C ARG A 69 -7.13 9.16 9.58
N GLU A 70 -5.84 8.86 9.35
CA GLU A 70 -4.82 9.86 9.10
C GLU A 70 -3.67 9.29 8.27
N VAL A 71 -3.13 10.12 7.37
CA VAL A 71 -1.84 9.90 6.69
C VAL A 71 -0.89 11.02 7.07
N VAL A 72 0.33 10.66 7.49
CA VAL A 72 1.41 11.60 7.78
C VAL A 72 2.48 11.45 6.72
N TRP A 73 2.72 12.52 5.97
CA TRP A 73 3.74 12.62 4.95
C TRP A 73 5.06 13.14 5.52
N GLY A 74 6.17 12.54 5.17
CA GLY A 74 7.49 13.02 5.54
C GLY A 74 7.96 14.15 4.63
N VAL A 75 8.59 15.18 5.18
CA VAL A 75 9.28 16.23 4.41
C VAL A 75 10.76 16.26 4.76
N ASP A 76 11.57 16.82 3.86
CA ASP A 76 13.03 16.78 3.94
C ASP A 76 13.62 17.70 5.01
N THR A 77 13.06 18.91 5.20
CA THR A 77 13.66 19.95 6.05
C THR A 77 12.63 20.74 6.86
N PRO A 78 13.09 21.48 7.92
CA PRO A 78 12.24 22.43 8.64
C PRO A 78 11.67 23.54 7.75
N GLU A 79 12.43 23.98 6.74
CA GLU A 79 12.01 25.01 5.79
C GLU A 79 10.88 24.51 4.91
N SER A 80 10.94 23.23 4.47
CA SER A 80 9.85 22.59 3.76
C SER A 80 8.60 22.50 4.61
N LEU A 81 8.73 22.11 5.89
CA LEU A 81 7.59 22.07 6.80
C LEU A 81 6.98 23.47 7.02
N ALA A 82 7.81 24.50 7.12
CA ALA A 82 7.35 25.89 7.24
C ALA A 82 6.60 26.37 5.97
N LEU A 83 7.05 25.95 4.77
CA LEU A 83 6.36 26.23 3.52
C LEU A 83 4.95 25.61 3.53
N TYR A 84 4.83 24.34 3.88
CA TYR A 84 3.54 23.65 3.94
C TYR A 84 2.63 24.24 5.02
N ARG A 85 3.16 24.71 6.15
CA ARG A 85 2.40 25.50 7.14
C ARG A 85 1.73 26.70 6.49
N GLY A 86 2.48 27.48 5.70
CA GLY A 86 1.95 28.64 4.99
C GLY A 86 0.87 28.27 3.96
N ARG A 87 1.04 27.15 3.23
CA ARG A 87 0.08 26.70 2.22
C ARG A 87 -1.22 26.16 2.82
N LEU A 88 -1.13 25.46 3.96
CA LEU A 88 -2.25 24.76 4.56
C LEU A 88 -3.03 25.57 5.60
N GLN A 89 -2.50 26.70 6.10
CA GLN A 89 -3.08 27.45 7.22
C GLN A 89 -4.54 27.87 7.05
N ASN A 90 -5.02 28.00 5.80
CA ASN A 90 -6.39 28.38 5.49
C ASN A 90 -7.25 27.18 5.06
N GLN A 91 -6.71 25.95 5.09
CA GLN A 91 -7.46 24.76 4.73
C GLN A 91 -8.35 24.28 5.89
N PRO A 92 -9.47 23.61 5.61
CA PRO A 92 -10.33 23.04 6.65
C PRO A 92 -9.55 22.12 7.60
N GLY A 93 -9.85 22.20 8.90
CA GLY A 93 -9.21 21.33 9.90
C GLY A 93 -7.71 21.55 10.05
N PHE A 94 -7.21 22.77 9.79
CA PHE A 94 -5.80 23.10 9.96
C PHE A 94 -5.32 22.81 11.39
N VAL A 95 -4.16 22.18 11.48
CA VAL A 95 -3.48 21.84 12.74
C VAL A 95 -2.00 22.16 12.60
N ASP A 96 -1.41 22.79 13.64
CA ASP A 96 0.02 23.04 13.78
C ASP A 96 0.39 22.73 15.24
N ALA A 97 0.72 21.47 15.49
CA ALA A 97 1.01 20.97 16.83
C ALA A 97 1.96 19.77 16.78
N ASP A 98 2.71 19.55 17.85
CA ASP A 98 3.59 18.39 18.06
C ASP A 98 4.61 18.15 16.92
N GLY A 99 5.09 19.25 16.28
CA GLY A 99 6.03 19.17 15.16
C GLY A 99 5.38 18.71 13.84
N ARG A 100 4.05 18.70 13.78
CA ARG A 100 3.26 18.37 12.60
C ARG A 100 2.42 19.54 12.15
N VAL A 101 2.28 19.66 10.84
CA VAL A 101 1.39 20.61 10.20
C VAL A 101 0.44 19.84 9.31
N GLY A 102 -0.82 20.21 9.27
CA GLY A 102 -1.76 19.50 8.37
C GLY A 102 -3.14 20.11 8.38
N CYS A 103 -4.04 19.44 7.67
CA CYS A 103 -5.43 19.85 7.49
C CYS A 103 -6.29 18.62 7.17
N THR A 104 -7.53 18.88 6.75
CA THR A 104 -8.41 17.85 6.18
C THR A 104 -8.45 18.06 4.67
N ASP A 105 -8.24 17.00 3.91
CA ASP A 105 -8.34 17.04 2.45
C ASP A 105 -9.80 17.18 1.98
N PRO A 106 -10.08 17.47 0.68
CA PRO A 106 -11.45 17.59 0.17
C PRO A 106 -12.30 16.31 0.32
N ASN A 107 -11.68 15.14 0.45
CA ASN A 107 -12.38 13.88 0.68
C ASN A 107 -12.76 13.67 2.16
N GLY A 108 -12.23 14.50 3.06
CA GLY A 108 -12.47 14.44 4.52
C GLY A 108 -11.39 13.69 5.30
N LEU A 109 -10.28 13.28 4.66
CA LEU A 109 -9.18 12.60 5.32
C LEU A 109 -8.29 13.60 6.06
N ALA A 110 -7.90 13.27 7.30
CA ALA A 110 -6.87 14.02 7.99
C ALA A 110 -5.50 13.72 7.37
N ILE A 111 -4.81 14.76 6.92
CA ILE A 111 -3.43 14.67 6.45
C ILE A 111 -2.52 15.51 7.34
N ARG A 112 -1.30 15.05 7.54
CA ARG A 112 -0.26 15.75 8.28
C ARG A 112 1.05 15.68 7.53
N LEU A 113 1.93 16.63 7.80
CA LEU A 113 3.32 16.63 7.35
C LEU A 113 4.21 16.78 8.57
N GLN A 114 5.35 16.12 8.57
CA GLN A 114 6.39 16.22 9.58
C GLN A 114 7.77 16.12 8.93
N ILE A 115 8.81 16.55 9.62
CA ILE A 115 10.17 16.20 9.19
C ILE A 115 10.29 14.70 9.25
N THR A 116 10.74 14.10 8.14
CA THR A 116 10.79 12.65 8.03
C THR A 116 11.62 12.00 9.11
N LYS A 117 11.13 10.89 9.63
CA LYS A 117 11.80 10.01 10.59
C LYS A 117 12.27 8.71 9.95
N LYS A 118 12.07 8.58 8.63
CA LYS A 118 12.51 7.39 7.92
C LYS A 118 14.03 7.27 7.95
N ARG A 119 14.50 6.03 8.04
CA ARG A 119 15.92 5.66 8.01
C ARG A 119 16.26 4.92 6.72
N ALA A 120 17.48 5.10 6.23
CA ALA A 120 17.96 4.32 5.10
C ALA A 120 18.00 2.82 5.45
N VAL A 121 17.52 1.98 4.55
CA VAL A 121 17.52 0.53 4.67
C VAL A 121 18.40 -0.04 3.56
N GLN A 122 19.30 -0.95 3.93
CA GLN A 122 20.10 -1.70 2.97
C GLN A 122 19.59 -3.15 2.96
N ILE A 123 19.02 -3.56 1.86
CA ILE A 123 18.48 -4.91 1.65
C ILE A 123 19.06 -5.43 0.34
N GLU A 124 19.64 -6.62 0.37
CA GLU A 124 20.05 -7.32 -0.84
C GLU A 124 18.82 -8.04 -1.43
N SER A 125 18.49 -7.70 -2.66
CA SER A 125 17.47 -8.42 -3.43
C SER A 125 18.04 -9.72 -4.00
N ALA A 126 17.16 -10.68 -4.27
CA ALA A 126 17.54 -11.94 -4.89
C ALA A 126 18.11 -11.71 -6.30
N LEU A 127 19.23 -12.32 -6.59
CA LEU A 127 19.74 -12.37 -7.96
C LEU A 127 18.78 -13.18 -8.84
N VAL A 128 18.33 -12.62 -9.93
CA VAL A 128 17.44 -13.25 -10.89
C VAL A 128 18.23 -13.60 -12.16
N ASN A 129 18.22 -14.88 -12.56
CA ASN A 129 18.79 -15.30 -13.81
C ASN A 129 17.81 -15.05 -14.96
N THR A 130 18.25 -14.26 -15.94
CA THR A 130 17.54 -14.06 -17.20
C THR A 130 18.19 -14.86 -18.32
N TRP A 131 17.63 -14.85 -19.51
CA TRP A 131 18.22 -15.55 -20.67
C TRP A 131 19.64 -15.05 -20.99
N SER A 132 19.85 -13.75 -20.99
CA SER A 132 21.12 -13.10 -21.37
C SER A 132 22.06 -12.83 -20.19
N ASP A 133 21.52 -12.78 -18.98
CA ASP A 133 22.28 -12.51 -17.75
C ASP A 133 21.97 -13.55 -16.68
N ARG A 134 23.01 -14.25 -16.22
CA ARG A 134 22.90 -15.34 -15.24
C ARG A 134 23.85 -15.11 -14.07
N PRO A 135 23.59 -14.10 -13.23
CA PRO A 135 24.45 -13.75 -12.11
C PRO A 135 24.49 -14.83 -11.04
N ARG A 136 23.40 -15.61 -10.86
CA ARG A 136 23.30 -16.64 -9.84
C ARG A 136 23.85 -17.97 -10.36
N ARG A 137 25.11 -18.25 -10.00
CA ARG A 137 25.82 -19.50 -10.39
C ARG A 137 26.05 -20.37 -9.15
N ASN A 138 25.77 -21.67 -9.24
CA ASN A 138 25.93 -22.65 -8.15
C ASN A 138 25.24 -22.24 -6.83
N GLN A 139 24.24 -21.38 -6.93
CA GLN A 139 23.49 -20.83 -5.80
C GLN A 139 21.99 -21.00 -6.04
N ARG A 140 21.27 -21.36 -4.99
CA ARG A 140 19.80 -21.42 -5.04
C ARG A 140 19.22 -20.01 -5.00
N SER A 141 18.05 -19.83 -5.60
CA SER A 141 17.20 -18.67 -5.33
C SER A 141 16.77 -18.67 -3.86
N PRO A 142 16.76 -17.54 -3.19
CA PRO A 142 16.22 -17.47 -1.83
C PRO A 142 14.74 -17.86 -1.82
N ALA A 143 14.32 -18.40 -0.69
CA ALA A 143 12.91 -18.59 -0.35
C ALA A 143 12.64 -17.84 0.95
N TYR A 144 11.61 -17.04 0.98
CA TYR A 144 11.23 -16.31 2.17
C TYR A 144 10.03 -16.99 2.81
N ASP A 145 10.12 -17.25 4.12
CA ASP A 145 9.03 -17.86 4.88
C ASP A 145 7.93 -16.86 5.22
N ARG A 146 8.24 -15.56 5.17
CA ARG A 146 7.35 -14.43 5.40
C ARG A 146 7.90 -13.17 4.75
N ALA A 147 7.07 -12.14 4.61
CA ALA A 147 7.53 -10.82 4.20
C ALA A 147 8.03 -10.00 5.40
N THR A 148 8.87 -9.01 5.10
CA THR A 148 9.27 -7.96 6.02
C THR A 148 9.13 -6.62 5.30
N PRO A 149 8.00 -5.92 5.45
CA PRO A 149 7.74 -4.66 4.74
C PRO A 149 8.83 -3.63 4.97
N VAL A 150 9.28 -3.02 3.89
CA VAL A 150 10.29 -1.96 3.91
C VAL A 150 9.68 -0.66 4.35
N GLU A 151 8.53 -0.31 3.76
CA GLU A 151 7.78 0.92 4.03
C GLU A 151 6.30 0.77 3.67
N VAL A 152 5.49 1.75 4.07
CA VAL A 152 4.20 2.02 3.44
C VAL A 152 4.51 2.82 2.17
N GLY A 153 4.33 2.19 1.01
CA GLY A 153 4.68 2.81 -0.26
C GLY A 153 3.57 3.70 -0.80
N HIS A 154 2.32 3.24 -0.76
CA HIS A 154 1.20 4.07 -1.22
C HIS A 154 -0.11 3.80 -0.49
N VAL A 155 -1.04 4.75 -0.64
CA VAL A 155 -2.42 4.65 -0.17
C VAL A 155 -3.39 4.92 -1.31
N VAL A 156 -4.52 4.22 -1.33
CA VAL A 156 -5.54 4.38 -2.36
C VAL A 156 -6.90 4.68 -1.74
N PHE A 157 -7.53 5.75 -2.21
CA PHE A 157 -8.83 6.19 -1.71
C PHE A 157 -9.89 6.22 -2.80
N PHE A 158 -11.08 5.80 -2.44
CA PHE A 158 -12.28 6.19 -3.16
C PHE A 158 -12.61 7.65 -2.84
N VAL A 159 -12.85 8.44 -3.88
CA VAL A 159 -13.19 9.87 -3.76
C VAL A 159 -14.48 10.18 -4.50
N THR A 160 -15.23 11.18 -4.00
CA THR A 160 -16.46 11.64 -4.65
C THR A 160 -16.22 12.76 -5.64
N ASP A 161 -15.10 13.48 -5.50
CA ASP A 161 -14.67 14.55 -6.39
C ASP A 161 -13.17 14.39 -6.67
N LEU A 162 -12.87 13.71 -7.79
CA LEU A 162 -11.51 13.46 -8.23
C LEU A 162 -10.75 14.75 -8.56
N GLN A 163 -11.45 15.71 -9.18
CA GLN A 163 -10.84 16.97 -9.61
C GLN A 163 -10.44 17.83 -8.41
N ALA A 164 -11.35 18.05 -7.47
CA ALA A 164 -11.06 18.85 -6.28
C ALA A 164 -9.99 18.19 -5.40
N THR A 165 -10.09 16.86 -5.20
CA THR A 165 -9.11 16.14 -4.39
C THR A 165 -7.74 16.10 -5.08
N GLY A 166 -7.69 15.82 -6.39
CA GLY A 166 -6.45 15.83 -7.16
C GLY A 166 -5.76 17.21 -7.16
N ALA A 167 -6.53 18.29 -7.39
CA ALA A 167 -6.03 19.67 -7.33
C ALA A 167 -5.46 20.00 -5.95
N PHE A 168 -6.10 19.54 -4.86
CA PHE A 168 -5.58 19.75 -3.52
C PHE A 168 -4.17 19.19 -3.35
N TYR A 169 -3.92 17.94 -3.75
CA TYR A 169 -2.60 17.31 -3.62
C TYR A 169 -1.56 17.91 -4.56
N THR A 170 -1.93 18.25 -5.78
CA THR A 170 -1.00 18.84 -6.75
C THR A 170 -0.65 20.30 -6.42
N GLU A 171 -1.62 21.12 -6.05
CA GLU A 171 -1.41 22.56 -5.83
C GLU A 171 -0.88 22.87 -4.43
N ASN A 172 -1.39 22.21 -3.38
CA ASN A 172 -0.95 22.50 -2.00
C ASN A 172 0.26 21.66 -1.58
N LEU A 173 0.35 20.38 -1.98
CA LEU A 173 1.44 19.50 -1.58
C LEU A 173 2.52 19.34 -2.65
N GLY A 174 2.24 19.73 -3.90
CA GLY A 174 3.20 19.65 -5.01
C GLY A 174 3.36 18.24 -5.56
N PHE A 175 2.35 17.37 -5.38
CA PHE A 175 2.34 16.04 -5.97
C PHE A 175 2.29 16.12 -7.49
N VAL A 176 2.86 15.13 -8.15
CA VAL A 176 3.00 15.08 -9.60
C VAL A 176 2.17 13.92 -10.15
N VAL A 177 1.44 14.17 -11.22
CA VAL A 177 0.65 13.12 -11.90
C VAL A 177 1.60 12.14 -12.59
N SER A 178 1.41 10.87 -12.32
CA SER A 178 2.14 9.78 -12.98
C SER A 178 1.35 9.23 -14.17
N ASP A 179 0.13 8.80 -13.93
CA ASP A 179 -0.78 8.31 -14.96
C ASP A 179 -2.24 8.58 -14.54
N SER A 180 -3.20 8.36 -15.43
CA SER A 180 -4.62 8.57 -15.10
C SER A 180 -5.57 7.62 -15.81
N TYR A 181 -6.72 7.43 -15.19
CA TYR A 181 -7.95 7.03 -15.84
C TYR A 181 -8.83 8.27 -15.98
N PRO A 182 -9.01 8.86 -17.18
CA PRO A 182 -9.76 10.10 -17.34
C PRO A 182 -11.12 10.07 -16.62
N GLN A 183 -11.34 11.05 -15.73
CA GLN A 183 -12.54 11.18 -14.88
C GLN A 183 -12.81 10.01 -13.90
N ARG A 184 -11.86 9.10 -13.72
CA ARG A 184 -12.01 7.90 -12.89
C ARG A 184 -10.90 7.67 -11.88
N GLY A 185 -9.68 8.07 -12.20
CA GLY A 185 -8.55 7.82 -11.31
C GLY A 185 -7.34 8.66 -11.64
N LEU A 186 -6.57 8.98 -10.61
CA LEU A 186 -5.38 9.80 -10.71
C LEU A 186 -4.27 9.19 -9.85
N PHE A 187 -3.21 8.72 -10.50
CA PHE A 187 -2.00 8.26 -9.85
C PHE A 187 -1.07 9.43 -9.61
N LEU A 188 -0.69 9.64 -8.35
CA LEU A 188 0.11 10.76 -7.90
C LEU A 188 1.35 10.27 -7.16
N ARG A 189 2.53 10.76 -7.55
CA ARG A 189 3.76 10.61 -6.76
C ARG A 189 4.05 11.90 -5.98
N CYS A 190 4.62 11.76 -4.81
CA CYS A 190 4.84 12.89 -3.90
C CYS A 190 6.02 13.79 -4.31
N ALA A 191 6.88 13.32 -5.24
CA ALA A 191 8.02 14.04 -5.78
C ALA A 191 8.14 13.82 -7.30
N PRO A 192 8.89 14.66 -8.04
CA PRO A 192 9.11 14.49 -9.48
C PRO A 192 9.83 13.18 -9.85
N GLU A 193 10.63 12.63 -8.95
CA GLU A 193 11.37 11.37 -9.12
C GLU A 193 11.00 10.40 -8.01
N GLY A 194 10.88 9.11 -8.31
CA GLY A 194 10.52 8.04 -7.38
C GLY A 194 9.66 6.95 -8.00
N GLY A 195 9.05 6.12 -7.16
CA GLY A 195 8.11 5.09 -7.58
C GLY A 195 6.91 5.66 -8.33
N HIS A 196 6.17 4.77 -8.99
CA HIS A 196 5.07 5.20 -9.86
C HIS A 196 4.02 6.05 -9.13
N HIS A 197 3.67 5.72 -7.89
CA HIS A 197 2.72 6.52 -7.12
C HIS A 197 2.82 6.29 -5.62
N ASP A 198 2.62 7.36 -4.84
CA ASP A 198 2.44 7.32 -3.39
C ASP A 198 0.96 7.44 -3.00
N LEU A 199 0.13 7.95 -3.90
CA LEU A 199 -1.30 8.15 -3.72
C LEU A 199 -2.06 7.83 -5.01
N PHE A 200 -3.11 7.02 -4.89
CA PHE A 200 -4.05 6.84 -5.99
C PHE A 200 -5.48 7.25 -5.55
N LEU A 201 -6.07 8.17 -6.29
CA LEU A 201 -7.44 8.63 -6.10
C LEU A 201 -8.34 7.97 -7.12
N LEU A 202 -9.35 7.24 -6.67
CA LEU A 202 -10.27 6.50 -7.53
C LEU A 202 -11.71 7.00 -7.33
N GLN A 203 -12.31 7.52 -8.39
CA GLN A 203 -13.72 7.92 -8.42
C GLN A 203 -14.56 6.85 -9.12
N PRO A 204 -15.26 5.98 -8.38
CA PRO A 204 -16.13 4.97 -8.98
C PRO A 204 -17.36 5.61 -9.63
N PRO A 205 -18.08 4.87 -10.54
CA PRO A 205 -19.30 5.36 -11.16
C PRO A 205 -20.38 5.74 -10.14
N GLU A 206 -20.52 4.96 -9.08
CA GLU A 206 -21.40 5.27 -7.95
C GLU A 206 -20.61 6.06 -6.91
N PRO A 207 -21.09 7.22 -6.46
CA PRO A 207 -20.37 8.05 -5.49
C PRO A 207 -20.05 7.26 -4.22
N ARG A 208 -18.77 7.10 -3.95
CA ARG A 208 -18.23 6.43 -2.77
C ARG A 208 -16.99 7.16 -2.31
N ARG A 209 -16.78 7.25 -1.00
CA ARG A 209 -15.53 7.69 -0.39
C ARG A 209 -15.08 6.68 0.66
N GLY A 210 -13.81 6.60 0.92
CA GLY A 210 -13.23 5.68 1.90
C GLY A 210 -11.90 5.13 1.45
N LEU A 211 -11.34 4.26 2.27
CA LEU A 211 -10.11 3.55 1.96
C LEU A 211 -10.37 2.43 0.95
N ASN A 212 -9.53 2.32 -0.08
CA ASN A 212 -9.48 1.14 -0.94
C ASN A 212 -8.43 0.16 -0.41
N HIS A 213 -7.18 0.61 -0.31
CA HIS A 213 -6.11 -0.18 0.29
C HIS A 213 -4.92 0.67 0.76
N VAL A 214 -4.06 0.03 1.55
CA VAL A 214 -2.71 0.50 1.88
C VAL A 214 -1.72 -0.52 1.37
N ALA A 215 -0.69 -0.06 0.66
CA ALA A 215 0.32 -0.91 0.07
C ALA A 215 1.67 -0.80 0.78
N PHE A 216 2.32 -1.94 0.92
CA PHE A 216 3.60 -2.08 1.59
C PHE A 216 4.64 -2.62 0.61
N THR A 217 5.71 -1.86 0.41
CA THR A 217 6.84 -2.29 -0.40
C THR A 217 7.57 -3.43 0.30
N VAL A 218 7.85 -4.49 -0.43
CA VAL A 218 8.70 -5.59 0.01
C VAL A 218 9.91 -5.72 -0.92
N ARG A 219 10.91 -6.46 -0.49
CA ARG A 219 12.24 -6.58 -1.10
C ARG A 219 12.21 -6.94 -2.59
N ASP A 220 11.49 -7.98 -2.94
CA ASP A 220 11.44 -8.55 -4.29
C ASP A 220 10.21 -9.47 -4.47
N VAL A 221 10.03 -9.97 -5.69
CA VAL A 221 8.90 -10.85 -6.03
C VAL A 221 8.86 -12.15 -5.22
N HIS A 222 10.02 -12.66 -4.80
CA HIS A 222 10.05 -13.88 -3.97
C HIS A 222 9.48 -13.60 -2.58
N GLU A 223 9.67 -12.39 -2.08
CA GLU A 223 9.11 -11.96 -0.79
C GLU A 223 7.61 -11.67 -0.88
N VAL A 224 7.10 -11.13 -2.01
CA VAL A 224 5.64 -11.04 -2.26
C VAL A 224 5.01 -12.44 -2.16
N VAL A 225 5.60 -13.43 -2.84
CA VAL A 225 5.07 -14.80 -2.85
C VAL A 225 5.23 -15.47 -1.48
N GLY A 226 6.40 -15.36 -0.85
CA GLY A 226 6.65 -15.96 0.46
C GLY A 226 5.78 -15.36 1.56
N GLY A 227 5.61 -14.03 1.57
CA GLY A 227 4.73 -13.31 2.47
C GLY A 227 3.26 -13.67 2.28
N GLY A 228 2.78 -13.67 1.04
CA GLY A 228 1.40 -14.04 0.74
C GLY A 228 1.08 -15.50 1.13
N MET A 229 2.00 -16.43 0.90
CA MET A 229 1.85 -17.81 1.37
C MET A 229 1.86 -17.91 2.91
N HIS A 230 2.66 -17.07 3.59
CA HIS A 230 2.62 -17.00 5.05
C HIS A 230 1.25 -16.52 5.56
N MET A 231 0.73 -15.44 5.00
CA MET A 231 -0.58 -14.90 5.35
C MET A 231 -1.69 -15.95 5.14
N SER A 232 -1.67 -16.65 4.00
CA SER A 232 -2.62 -17.73 3.71
C SER A 232 -2.53 -18.88 4.73
N ARG A 233 -1.32 -19.31 5.12
CA ARG A 233 -1.10 -20.33 6.17
C ARG A 233 -1.55 -19.86 7.54
N SER A 234 -1.44 -18.56 7.82
CA SER A 234 -1.92 -17.94 9.06
C SER A 234 -3.45 -17.75 9.10
N GLY A 235 -4.15 -18.11 8.03
CA GLY A 235 -5.62 -18.07 7.95
C GLY A 235 -6.21 -16.73 7.51
N TRP A 236 -5.38 -15.83 6.98
CA TRP A 236 -5.85 -14.54 6.47
C TRP A 236 -6.37 -14.66 5.03
N SER A 237 -7.47 -13.97 4.75
CA SER A 237 -8.16 -14.05 3.45
C SER A 237 -7.43 -13.25 2.39
N THR A 238 -7.12 -13.91 1.27
CA THR A 238 -6.69 -13.25 0.05
C THR A 238 -7.91 -12.69 -0.70
N GLU A 239 -7.85 -11.42 -1.06
CA GLU A 239 -8.81 -10.85 -2.02
C GLU A 239 -8.38 -11.16 -3.45
N LEU A 240 -7.16 -10.78 -3.82
CA LEU A 240 -6.61 -10.98 -5.15
C LEU A 240 -5.08 -11.07 -5.09
N GLY A 241 -4.52 -11.99 -5.85
CA GLY A 241 -3.07 -12.13 -6.01
C GLY A 241 -2.57 -13.55 -5.70
N PRO A 242 -1.28 -13.81 -5.96
CA PRO A 242 -0.35 -12.88 -6.56
C PRO A 242 -0.80 -12.45 -7.96
N GLY A 243 -0.30 -11.29 -8.40
CA GLY A 243 -0.64 -10.72 -9.70
C GLY A 243 0.37 -9.69 -10.17
N ARG A 244 0.11 -9.10 -11.34
CA ARG A 244 0.91 -8.02 -11.91
C ARG A 244 0.02 -6.92 -12.46
N HIS A 245 0.33 -5.67 -12.13
CA HIS A 245 -0.30 -4.50 -12.71
C HIS A 245 0.36 -4.13 -14.05
N PRO A 246 -0.40 -3.83 -15.11
CA PRO A 246 0.18 -3.28 -16.34
C PRO A 246 0.55 -1.79 -16.21
N ILE A 247 -0.13 -1.06 -15.31
CA ILE A 247 0.22 0.29 -14.90
C ILE A 247 1.07 0.17 -13.65
N SER A 248 2.21 0.83 -13.60
CA SER A 248 3.26 0.70 -12.59
C SER A 248 4.10 -0.57 -12.64
N SER A 249 3.78 -1.56 -13.45
CA SER A 249 4.47 -2.87 -13.55
C SER A 249 4.50 -3.71 -12.29
N ALA A 250 4.00 -3.20 -11.17
CA ALA A 250 4.16 -3.80 -9.85
C ALA A 250 3.58 -5.22 -9.75
N MET A 251 4.35 -6.09 -9.12
CA MET A 251 3.91 -7.40 -8.64
C MET A 251 3.22 -7.23 -7.30
N PHE A 252 2.04 -7.81 -7.11
CA PHE A 252 1.19 -7.55 -5.96
C PHE A 252 0.52 -8.78 -5.35
N TRP A 253 0.05 -8.64 -4.09
CA TRP A 253 -0.87 -9.57 -3.43
C TRP A 253 -1.69 -8.85 -2.35
N TYR A 254 -3.02 -8.83 -2.51
CA TYR A 254 -3.98 -8.18 -1.63
C TYR A 254 -4.60 -9.11 -0.61
N PHE A 255 -4.71 -8.64 0.62
CA PHE A 255 -5.37 -9.32 1.74
C PHE A 255 -6.41 -8.43 2.42
N GLU A 256 -7.49 -9.05 2.91
CA GLU A 256 -8.46 -8.37 3.76
C GLU A 256 -7.82 -8.04 5.12
N SER A 257 -7.96 -6.79 5.57
CA SER A 257 -7.38 -6.31 6.83
C SER A 257 -8.44 -6.13 7.91
N PRO A 258 -8.21 -6.59 9.15
CA PRO A 258 -9.09 -6.29 10.26
C PRO A 258 -9.07 -4.82 10.69
N ALA A 259 -8.09 -4.05 10.23
CA ALA A 259 -8.00 -2.60 10.43
C ALA A 259 -8.80 -1.80 9.37
N GLY A 260 -9.43 -2.49 8.42
CA GLY A 260 -10.27 -1.92 7.36
C GLY A 260 -9.66 -2.04 5.98
N ALA A 261 -10.55 -2.18 4.98
CA ALA A 261 -10.23 -2.32 3.57
C ALA A 261 -9.18 -3.41 3.27
N LEU A 262 -8.34 -3.20 2.27
CA LEU A 262 -7.32 -4.15 1.88
C LEU A 262 -5.92 -3.65 2.28
N VAL A 263 -4.99 -4.58 2.39
CA VAL A 263 -3.55 -4.32 2.43
C VAL A 263 -2.86 -5.10 1.33
N GLU A 264 -1.79 -4.55 0.81
CA GLU A 264 -1.07 -5.05 -0.34
C GLU A 264 0.42 -5.22 -0.02
N TYR A 265 1.00 -6.38 -0.34
CA TYR A 265 2.41 -6.48 -0.62
C TYR A 265 2.64 -6.12 -2.08
N TYR A 266 3.65 -5.28 -2.36
CA TYR A 266 4.04 -5.01 -3.73
C TYR A 266 5.56 -4.81 -3.88
N THR A 267 6.05 -4.97 -5.10
CA THR A 267 7.44 -4.76 -5.50
C THR A 267 7.53 -4.63 -7.02
N ASP A 268 8.73 -4.34 -7.55
CA ASP A 268 9.00 -4.24 -9.00
C ASP A 268 8.18 -3.14 -9.69
N GLU A 269 7.95 -2.04 -8.97
CA GLU A 269 7.27 -0.84 -9.48
C GLU A 269 8.18 -0.06 -10.43
N ASP A 270 7.58 0.60 -11.42
CA ASP A 270 8.27 1.52 -12.30
C ASP A 270 8.87 2.69 -11.53
N GLU A 271 10.16 2.96 -11.71
CA GLU A 271 10.83 4.16 -11.20
C GLU A 271 10.71 5.27 -12.24
N LEU A 272 10.13 6.40 -11.85
CA LEU A 272 9.86 7.52 -12.74
C LEU A 272 10.83 8.67 -12.47
N THR A 273 11.21 9.36 -13.52
CA THR A 273 12.03 10.58 -13.47
C THR A 273 11.18 11.82 -13.72
N ALA A 274 11.78 13.01 -13.53
CA ALA A 274 11.13 14.28 -13.81
C ALA A 274 10.68 14.45 -15.28
N ASP A 275 11.28 13.69 -16.21
CA ASP A 275 10.94 13.73 -17.65
C ASP A 275 9.75 12.82 -18.01
N TRP A 276 9.21 12.07 -17.05
CA TRP A 276 8.06 11.20 -17.30
C TRP A 276 6.86 11.98 -17.83
N GLN A 277 6.27 11.48 -18.92
CA GLN A 277 5.06 12.03 -19.50
C GLN A 277 3.85 11.18 -19.06
N PRO A 278 2.90 11.75 -18.31
CA PRO A 278 1.71 11.03 -17.87
C PRO A 278 0.94 10.41 -19.03
N ARG A 279 0.49 9.16 -18.84
CA ARG A 279 -0.31 8.43 -19.82
C ARG A 279 -1.77 8.37 -19.34
N GLU A 280 -2.68 8.26 -20.29
CA GLU A 280 -4.10 8.05 -20.02
C GLU A 280 -4.51 6.64 -20.43
N PHE A 281 -5.25 5.97 -19.55
CA PHE A 281 -5.73 4.61 -19.79
C PHE A 281 -7.24 4.55 -19.71
N THR A 282 -7.86 3.74 -20.57
CA THR A 282 -9.28 3.44 -20.46
C THR A 282 -9.47 2.38 -19.37
N PRO A 283 -10.31 2.63 -18.35
CA PRO A 283 -10.56 1.65 -17.29
C PRO A 283 -11.07 0.32 -17.83
N GLY A 284 -10.56 -0.79 -17.30
CA GLY A 284 -10.98 -2.13 -17.66
C GLY A 284 -10.24 -3.21 -16.85
N PRO A 285 -10.73 -4.44 -16.83
CA PRO A 285 -10.11 -5.52 -16.05
C PRO A 285 -8.64 -5.79 -16.44
N THR A 286 -8.32 -5.73 -17.74
CA THR A 286 -6.97 -5.97 -18.26
C THR A 286 -6.01 -4.82 -18.01
N VAL A 287 -6.51 -3.65 -17.64
CA VAL A 287 -5.70 -2.47 -17.29
C VAL A 287 -5.45 -2.41 -15.77
N PHE A 288 -6.35 -3.03 -14.99
CA PHE A 288 -6.13 -3.20 -13.56
C PHE A 288 -5.08 -4.27 -13.26
N ALA A 289 -5.19 -5.45 -13.88
CA ALA A 289 -4.22 -6.53 -13.73
C ALA A 289 -3.96 -7.20 -15.08
N GLU A 290 -2.69 -7.32 -15.45
CA GLU A 290 -2.27 -8.13 -16.60
C GLU A 290 -2.62 -9.59 -16.36
N TRP A 291 -2.35 -10.06 -15.15
CA TRP A 291 -2.80 -11.35 -14.62
C TRP A 291 -2.89 -11.28 -13.09
N ALA A 292 -3.80 -12.06 -12.54
CA ALA A 292 -3.92 -12.21 -11.10
C ALA A 292 -4.65 -13.51 -10.76
N ILE A 293 -4.39 -14.04 -9.58
CA ILE A 293 -5.03 -15.25 -9.06
C ILE A 293 -6.11 -14.82 -8.07
N LYS A 294 -7.37 -15.09 -8.40
CA LYS A 294 -8.48 -14.82 -7.48
C LYS A 294 -8.46 -15.81 -6.32
N GLY A 295 -8.55 -15.29 -5.09
CA GLY A 295 -8.53 -16.10 -3.86
C GLY A 295 -7.16 -16.64 -3.47
N GLY A 296 -6.10 -16.24 -4.19
CA GLY A 296 -4.72 -16.52 -3.82
C GLY A 296 -4.22 -17.92 -4.12
N ILE A 297 -3.07 -18.24 -3.54
CA ILE A 297 -2.43 -19.56 -3.56
C ILE A 297 -2.54 -20.16 -2.16
N ASP A 298 -2.98 -21.42 -2.05
CA ASP A 298 -2.89 -22.15 -0.80
C ASP A 298 -1.42 -22.33 -0.39
N GLY A 299 -1.05 -21.71 0.72
CA GLY A 299 0.29 -21.77 1.25
C GLY A 299 0.75 -23.16 1.74
N ASN A 300 -0.15 -24.13 1.84
CA ASN A 300 0.11 -25.46 2.38
C ASN A 300 0.35 -26.51 1.32
N THR A 301 -0.09 -26.29 0.08
CA THR A 301 0.05 -27.25 -1.00
C THR A 301 1.01 -26.76 -2.07
N ARG A 302 1.62 -27.71 -2.80
CA ARG A 302 2.42 -27.40 -3.99
C ARG A 302 1.56 -27.13 -5.22
N ARG A 303 0.25 -27.34 -5.11
CA ARG A 303 -0.73 -27.12 -6.15
C ARG A 303 -1.65 -26.02 -5.70
N GLN A 304 -1.98 -25.18 -6.62
CA GLN A 304 -3.04 -24.23 -6.36
C GLN A 304 -4.37 -24.95 -6.30
N VAL A 305 -5.07 -24.80 -5.19
CA VAL A 305 -6.48 -25.13 -5.07
C VAL A 305 -7.22 -23.79 -4.97
N ASN A 306 -7.72 -23.31 -6.09
CA ASN A 306 -8.51 -22.10 -6.11
C ASN A 306 -9.99 -22.46 -6.09
N ALA A 307 -10.77 -21.83 -5.22
CA ALA A 307 -12.22 -21.89 -5.27
C ALA A 307 -12.70 -21.40 -6.65
N GLY A 308 -13.18 -22.32 -7.48
CA GLY A 308 -13.62 -22.05 -8.85
C GLY A 308 -12.62 -22.40 -9.96
N ALA A 309 -11.41 -22.83 -9.64
CA ALA A 309 -10.57 -23.49 -10.63
C ALA A 309 -10.95 -24.97 -10.71
N PRO A 310 -11.39 -25.50 -11.87
CA PRO A 310 -11.62 -26.93 -12.01
C PRO A 310 -10.32 -27.69 -11.70
N SER A 311 -10.41 -28.76 -10.89
CA SER A 311 -9.26 -29.63 -10.66
C SER A 311 -8.73 -30.15 -12.01
N GLY A 312 -7.41 -30.26 -12.13
CA GLY A 312 -6.75 -30.76 -13.33
C GLY A 312 -6.40 -29.74 -14.38
N LYS A 313 -6.46 -28.41 -14.08
CA LYS A 313 -6.00 -27.37 -15.00
C LYS A 313 -4.54 -26.96 -14.85
N PHE A 314 -3.85 -27.43 -13.84
CA PHE A 314 -2.42 -27.20 -13.72
C PHE A 314 -1.62 -28.27 -14.48
N MET A 315 -0.51 -27.89 -15.08
CA MET A 315 0.35 -28.82 -15.81
C MET A 315 0.81 -30.04 -14.96
N THR A 316 0.77 -29.89 -13.63
CA THR A 316 1.08 -30.93 -12.65
C THR A 316 -0.15 -31.70 -12.19
N ASP A 317 -1.36 -31.24 -12.50
CA ASP A 317 -2.61 -31.90 -12.15
C ASP A 317 -3.02 -32.85 -13.29
N LYS A 318 -2.34 -33.96 -13.39
CA LYS A 318 -2.86 -35.05 -14.19
C LYS A 318 -4.15 -35.54 -13.54
N PRO A 319 -5.24 -35.72 -14.30
CA PRO A 319 -6.42 -36.42 -13.79
C PRO A 319 -5.97 -37.72 -13.15
N LYS A 320 -6.32 -37.94 -11.88
CA LYS A 320 -6.15 -39.28 -11.32
C LYS A 320 -7.02 -40.21 -12.17
N PRO A 321 -6.49 -41.34 -12.65
CA PRO A 321 -7.34 -42.32 -13.27
C PRO A 321 -8.44 -42.74 -12.27
N PRO A 322 -9.66 -43.01 -12.72
CA PRO A 322 -10.72 -43.53 -11.85
C PRO A 322 -10.14 -44.72 -11.10
N ILE A 323 -10.40 -44.78 -9.81
CA ILE A 323 -10.07 -45.95 -8.98
C ILE A 323 -11.09 -46.99 -9.45
N GLU A 324 -10.61 -48.07 -10.11
CA GLU A 324 -11.42 -49.26 -10.43
C GLU A 324 -11.81 -49.99 -9.14
#